data_2b026179168b55b8eea63852150ed643
#
_entry.id   2b026179168b55b8eea63852150ed643
#
_cell.length_a   1.000
_cell.length_b   1.000
_cell.length_c   1.000
_cell.angle_alpha   90.00
_cell.angle_beta   90.00
_cell.angle_gamma   90.00
#
_symmetry.space_group_name_H-M   'P 1'
#
loop_
_entity.id
_entity.type
_entity.pdbx_description
1 polymer ?
#
loop_
_entity_poly.entity_id
_entity_poly.type
_entity_poly.pdbx_seq_one_letter_code
_entity_poly.pdbx_strand_id
1 'polypeptide(L)'
;MFAIAVGLPGISAMGGAWVGAGWIWDGANAVGFVAAALVIYLHIDTGSARGRPAMQAAFHSRLHANVAALTLALVALHVGVLFADDPVTVEYWKASAPPYMLAGIGAAVLMCTIVATGYPTPRRALFASTAQFRRVHGIAGVLLTGLIAWHVAGSALYLDTRFKQTLFVIALVGLPLLMIRRAVLPRPVTAAPRLEPAQTRRETQYLATAAVSIAVVFAVLRNMFTGGW
;
A
#
# COMPACT_ATOMS: atom_id res chain seq x y z
N MET A 1 0.22 15.09 2.75
CA MET A 1 0.09 14.08 1.68
C MET A 1 -0.23 12.70 2.22
N PHE A 2 0.47 12.20 3.26
CA PHE A 2 0.15 10.90 3.87
C PHE A 2 -1.31 10.79 4.35
N ALA A 3 -1.80 11.78 5.10
CA ALA A 3 -3.19 11.82 5.57
C ALA A 3 -4.21 11.79 4.42
N ILE A 4 -3.91 12.39 3.28
CA ILE A 4 -4.77 12.36 2.09
C ILE A 4 -4.72 10.96 1.45
N ALA A 5 -3.53 10.40 1.27
CA ALA A 5 -3.36 9.09 0.65
C ALA A 5 -4.01 7.96 1.46
N VAL A 6 -3.97 8.06 2.79
CA VAL A 6 -4.60 7.08 3.70
C VAL A 6 -6.06 7.41 3.98
N GLY A 7 -6.39 8.69 4.13
CA GLY A 7 -7.74 9.12 4.49
C GLY A 7 -8.76 8.99 3.36
N LEU A 8 -8.41 9.31 2.11
CA LEU A 8 -9.34 9.26 0.99
C LEU A 8 -9.93 7.86 0.74
N PRO A 9 -9.15 6.77 0.67
CA PRO A 9 -9.71 5.45 0.52
C PRO A 9 -10.60 5.04 1.70
N GLY A 10 -10.19 5.36 2.93
CA GLY A 10 -10.96 5.08 4.14
C GLY A 10 -12.30 5.82 4.14
N ILE A 11 -12.30 7.13 3.87
CA ILE A 11 -13.52 7.95 3.83
C ILE A 11 -14.45 7.47 2.70
N SER A 12 -13.91 7.16 1.53
CA SER A 12 -14.74 6.66 0.42
C SER A 12 -15.38 5.31 0.73
N ALA A 13 -14.66 4.44 1.43
CA ALA A 13 -15.18 3.14 1.85
C ALA A 13 -16.25 3.27 2.95
N MET A 14 -16.09 4.19 3.92
CA MET A 14 -17.06 4.41 5.00
C MET A 14 -18.43 4.86 4.54
N GLY A 15 -18.53 5.58 3.41
CA GLY A 15 -19.80 6.08 2.84
C GLY A 15 -20.59 5.05 2.03
N GLY A 16 -20.20 3.75 1.99
CA GLY A 16 -20.82 2.74 1.13
C GLY A 16 -21.91 1.90 1.77
N ALA A 17 -22.59 1.13 0.92
CA ALA A 17 -23.50 0.09 1.38
C ALA A 17 -22.75 -0.95 2.22
N TRP A 18 -23.45 -1.49 3.19
CA TRP A 18 -22.86 -2.37 4.21
C TRP A 18 -22.83 -3.83 3.77
N VAL A 19 -21.74 -4.51 4.10
CA VAL A 19 -21.55 -5.93 3.77
C VAL A 19 -22.11 -6.86 4.86
N GLY A 20 -22.21 -6.36 6.12
CA GLY A 20 -22.82 -7.12 7.22
C GLY A 20 -21.98 -8.29 7.75
N ALA A 21 -20.71 -8.36 7.43
CA ALA A 21 -19.85 -9.49 7.78
C ALA A 21 -19.19 -9.42 9.17
N GLY A 22 -19.42 -8.34 9.92
CA GLY A 22 -18.90 -8.18 11.29
C GLY A 22 -17.61 -7.37 11.37
N TRP A 23 -17.26 -6.98 12.63
CA TRP A 23 -16.17 -6.05 12.89
C TRP A 23 -14.77 -6.63 12.58
N ILE A 24 -14.59 -7.94 12.68
CA ILE A 24 -13.31 -8.61 12.33
C ILE A 24 -13.08 -8.52 10.84
N TRP A 25 -14.09 -8.83 10.04
CA TRP A 25 -14.08 -8.71 8.60
C TRP A 25 -13.82 -7.26 8.14
N ASP A 26 -14.56 -6.30 8.71
CA ASP A 26 -14.39 -4.88 8.40
C ASP A 26 -12.99 -4.38 8.80
N GLY A 27 -12.47 -4.83 9.94
CA GLY A 27 -11.11 -4.54 10.39
C GLY A 27 -10.05 -5.08 9.45
N ALA A 28 -10.19 -6.33 9.00
CA ALA A 28 -9.28 -6.94 8.04
C ALA A 28 -9.25 -6.16 6.71
N ASN A 29 -10.42 -5.77 6.20
CA ASN A 29 -10.52 -4.96 4.98
C ASN A 29 -9.96 -3.54 5.16
N ALA A 30 -10.18 -2.90 6.32
CA ALA A 30 -9.57 -1.61 6.65
C ALA A 30 -8.03 -1.68 6.62
N VAL A 31 -7.45 -2.76 7.15
CA VAL A 31 -6.00 -3.02 7.06
C VAL A 31 -5.55 -3.13 5.60
N GLY A 32 -6.31 -3.81 4.75
CA GLY A 32 -6.06 -3.89 3.31
C GLY A 32 -6.07 -2.52 2.61
N PHE A 33 -7.06 -1.66 2.92
CA PHE A 33 -7.12 -0.28 2.41
C PHE A 33 -5.94 0.58 2.86
N VAL A 34 -5.50 0.43 4.12
CA VAL A 34 -4.31 1.12 4.64
C VAL A 34 -3.06 0.63 3.92
N ALA A 35 -2.92 -0.67 3.67
CA ALA A 35 -1.81 -1.22 2.89
C ALA A 35 -1.79 -0.64 1.46
N ALA A 36 -2.94 -0.56 0.78
CA ALA A 36 -3.05 0.08 -0.54
C ALA A 36 -2.64 1.57 -0.51
N ALA A 37 -3.03 2.31 0.52
CA ALA A 37 -2.61 3.71 0.70
C ALA A 37 -1.10 3.85 0.92
N LEU A 38 -0.47 2.92 1.65
CA LEU A 38 0.99 2.90 1.81
C LEU A 38 1.71 2.58 0.49
N VAL A 39 1.13 1.77 -0.39
CA VAL A 39 1.67 1.58 -1.76
C VAL A 39 1.69 2.90 -2.52
N ILE A 40 0.63 3.72 -2.44
CA ILE A 40 0.63 5.06 -3.02
C ILE A 40 1.76 5.91 -2.42
N TYR A 41 1.93 5.88 -1.10
CA TYR A 41 3.02 6.59 -0.43
C TYR A 41 4.40 6.15 -0.94
N LEU A 42 4.62 4.85 -1.15
CA LEU A 42 5.88 4.30 -1.67
C LEU A 42 6.21 4.81 -3.08
N HIS A 43 5.21 5.14 -3.90
CA HIS A 43 5.43 5.78 -5.20
C HIS A 43 5.79 7.26 -5.06
N ILE A 44 5.28 7.95 -4.04
CA ILE A 44 5.61 9.35 -3.73
C ILE A 44 7.03 9.44 -3.16
N ASP A 45 7.37 8.60 -2.20
CA ASP A 45 8.70 8.50 -1.63
C ASP A 45 9.44 7.28 -2.19
N THR A 46 10.04 7.47 -3.35
CA THR A 46 10.75 6.41 -4.09
C THR A 46 12.06 5.97 -3.44
N GLY A 47 12.44 6.50 -2.26
CA GLY A 47 13.73 6.22 -1.63
C GLY A 47 14.95 6.65 -2.47
N SER A 48 14.72 7.38 -3.58
CA SER A 48 15.77 7.75 -4.53
C SER A 48 16.71 8.81 -3.96
N ALA A 49 18.02 8.58 -4.11
CA ALA A 49 19.07 9.53 -3.77
C ALA A 49 19.17 10.73 -4.75
N ARG A 50 18.45 10.67 -5.88
CA ARG A 50 18.63 11.63 -6.99
C ARG A 50 18.30 13.06 -6.56
N GLY A 51 19.28 13.96 -6.65
CA GLY A 51 19.14 15.37 -6.30
C GLY A 51 19.01 15.67 -4.80
N ARG A 52 19.30 14.69 -3.92
CA ARG A 52 19.25 14.87 -2.46
C ARG A 52 20.66 14.77 -1.87
N PRO A 53 20.98 15.55 -0.81
CA PRO A 53 22.20 15.34 -0.02
C PRO A 53 22.27 13.91 0.50
N ALA A 54 23.48 13.36 0.66
CA ALA A 54 23.71 11.94 0.99
C ALA A 54 22.94 11.45 2.24
N MET A 55 22.85 12.28 3.28
CA MET A 55 22.10 11.94 4.50
C MET A 55 20.60 11.86 4.28
N GLN A 56 20.02 12.79 3.52
CA GLN A 56 18.60 12.74 3.16
C GLN A 56 18.31 11.54 2.26
N ALA A 57 19.20 11.23 1.34
CA ALA A 57 19.08 10.05 0.51
C ALA A 57 19.07 8.76 1.34
N ALA A 58 19.92 8.65 2.35
CA ALA A 58 19.96 7.52 3.27
C ALA A 58 18.67 7.43 4.12
N PHE A 59 18.16 8.55 4.62
CA PHE A 59 16.90 8.61 5.36
C PHE A 59 15.73 8.10 4.51
N HIS A 60 15.52 8.67 3.32
CA HIS A 60 14.41 8.27 2.44
C HIS A 60 14.53 6.82 1.96
N SER A 61 15.75 6.34 1.73
CA SER A 61 15.95 4.93 1.37
C SER A 61 15.54 3.98 2.49
N ARG A 62 15.90 4.29 3.75
CA ARG A 62 15.49 3.50 4.92
C ARG A 62 13.99 3.62 5.18
N LEU A 63 13.43 4.82 5.08
CA LEU A 63 12.01 5.05 5.26
C LEU A 63 11.20 4.25 4.23
N HIS A 64 11.59 4.31 2.96
CA HIS A 64 10.97 3.52 1.89
C HIS A 64 11.01 2.01 2.20
N ALA A 65 12.18 1.48 2.61
CA ALA A 65 12.31 0.08 2.96
C ALA A 65 11.44 -0.32 4.17
N ASN A 66 11.41 0.52 5.21
CA ASN A 66 10.60 0.27 6.40
C ASN A 66 9.10 0.32 6.10
N VAL A 67 8.65 1.30 5.30
CA VAL A 67 7.26 1.40 4.88
C VAL A 67 6.87 0.23 3.98
N ALA A 68 7.76 -0.22 3.10
CA ALA A 68 7.52 -1.41 2.28
C ALA A 68 7.36 -2.68 3.13
N ALA A 69 8.22 -2.87 4.15
CA ALA A 69 8.10 -3.97 5.10
C ALA A 69 6.80 -3.89 5.93
N LEU A 70 6.44 -2.69 6.40
CA LEU A 70 5.17 -2.45 7.09
C LEU A 70 3.97 -2.77 6.19
N THR A 71 4.00 -2.34 4.93
CA THR A 71 2.94 -2.64 3.96
C THR A 71 2.77 -4.14 3.77
N LEU A 72 3.89 -4.88 3.63
CA LEU A 72 3.86 -6.34 3.52
C LEU A 72 3.28 -7.00 4.78
N ALA A 73 3.64 -6.52 5.96
CA ALA A 73 3.07 -7.02 7.23
C ALA A 73 1.56 -6.77 7.30
N LEU A 74 1.08 -5.60 6.85
CA LEU A 74 -0.36 -5.30 6.80
C LEU A 74 -1.09 -6.18 5.77
N VAL A 75 -0.49 -6.47 4.62
CA VAL A 75 -1.05 -7.42 3.65
C VAL A 75 -1.16 -8.81 4.26
N ALA A 76 -0.12 -9.28 4.95
CA ALA A 76 -0.15 -10.57 5.64
C ALA A 76 -1.23 -10.61 6.73
N LEU A 77 -1.38 -9.53 7.49
CA LEU A 77 -2.43 -9.39 8.50
C LEU A 77 -3.84 -9.39 7.87
N HIS A 78 -4.05 -8.62 6.79
CA HIS A 78 -5.31 -8.59 6.04
C HIS A 78 -5.72 -9.99 5.60
N VAL A 79 -4.82 -10.69 4.92
CA VAL A 79 -5.07 -12.05 4.43
C VAL A 79 -5.26 -13.05 5.58
N GLY A 80 -4.38 -13.00 6.59
CA GLY A 80 -4.39 -13.92 7.72
C GLY A 80 -5.66 -13.80 8.57
N VAL A 81 -6.14 -12.58 8.82
CA VAL A 81 -7.38 -12.34 9.57
C VAL A 81 -8.59 -12.83 8.77
N LEU A 82 -8.68 -12.56 7.47
CA LEU A 82 -9.77 -13.05 6.63
C LEU A 82 -9.82 -14.59 6.60
N PHE A 83 -8.67 -15.27 6.53
CA PHE A 83 -8.63 -16.73 6.63
C PHE A 83 -9.05 -17.27 7.99
N ALA A 84 -8.71 -16.58 9.06
CA ALA A 84 -9.07 -16.99 10.41
C ALA A 84 -10.57 -16.77 10.70
N ASP A 85 -11.15 -15.71 10.16
CA ASP A 85 -12.55 -15.33 10.35
C ASP A 85 -13.50 -16.16 9.48
N ASP A 86 -13.13 -16.37 8.21
CA ASP A 86 -13.93 -17.15 7.25
C ASP A 86 -13.08 -18.17 6.48
N PRO A 87 -13.06 -19.45 6.89
CA PRO A 87 -12.33 -20.50 6.19
C PRO A 87 -12.72 -20.70 4.72
N VAL A 88 -13.91 -20.26 4.28
CA VAL A 88 -14.34 -20.33 2.88
C VAL A 88 -13.46 -19.46 1.98
N THR A 89 -12.75 -18.49 2.53
CA THR A 89 -11.75 -17.68 1.81
C THR A 89 -10.65 -18.52 1.16
N VAL A 90 -10.41 -19.76 1.61
CA VAL A 90 -9.51 -20.73 0.95
C VAL A 90 -9.94 -21.02 -0.49
N GLU A 91 -11.23 -20.95 -0.79
CA GLU A 91 -11.75 -21.16 -2.15
C GLU A 91 -11.21 -20.13 -3.16
N TYR A 92 -10.83 -18.94 -2.69
CA TYR A 92 -10.26 -17.89 -3.54
C TYR A 92 -8.84 -18.17 -4.02
N TRP A 93 -8.19 -19.21 -3.53
CA TRP A 93 -6.88 -19.68 -4.01
C TRP A 93 -6.98 -20.65 -5.19
N LYS A 94 -8.17 -21.08 -5.54
CA LYS A 94 -8.40 -21.95 -6.70
C LYS A 94 -8.32 -21.13 -7.99
N ALA A 95 -7.89 -21.76 -9.07
CA ALA A 95 -7.84 -21.13 -10.40
C ALA A 95 -9.23 -20.67 -10.90
N SER A 96 -10.30 -21.25 -10.36
CA SER A 96 -11.70 -20.89 -10.64
C SER A 96 -12.19 -19.67 -9.83
N ALA A 97 -11.36 -19.10 -8.97
CA ALA A 97 -11.72 -17.90 -8.20
C ALA A 97 -12.01 -16.71 -9.11
N PRO A 98 -12.82 -15.76 -8.64
CA PRO A 98 -13.06 -14.53 -9.41
C PRO A 98 -11.75 -13.83 -9.78
N PRO A 99 -11.60 -13.29 -11.01
CA PRO A 99 -10.35 -12.70 -11.50
C PRO A 99 -9.78 -11.60 -10.58
N TYR A 100 -10.63 -10.81 -9.94
CA TYR A 100 -10.19 -9.79 -9.00
C TYR A 100 -9.55 -10.39 -7.72
N MET A 101 -9.98 -11.58 -7.28
CA MET A 101 -9.36 -12.27 -6.15
C MET A 101 -7.98 -12.80 -6.55
N LEU A 102 -7.85 -13.36 -7.75
CA LEU A 102 -6.56 -13.77 -8.31
C LEU A 102 -5.61 -12.58 -8.48
N ALA A 103 -6.14 -11.40 -8.83
CA ALA A 103 -5.37 -10.16 -8.86
C ALA A 103 -4.85 -9.78 -7.47
N GLY A 104 -5.64 -9.94 -6.41
CA GLY A 104 -5.22 -9.73 -5.02
C GLY A 104 -4.08 -10.66 -4.60
N ILE A 105 -4.19 -11.96 -4.93
CA ILE A 105 -3.14 -12.95 -4.69
C ILE A 105 -1.86 -12.58 -5.48
N GLY A 106 -2.01 -12.25 -6.77
CA GLY A 106 -0.90 -11.79 -7.60
C GLY A 106 -0.22 -10.55 -7.05
N ALA A 107 -1.01 -9.60 -6.52
CA ALA A 107 -0.49 -8.41 -5.85
C ALA A 107 0.33 -8.77 -4.60
N ALA A 108 -0.16 -9.68 -3.75
CA ALA A 108 0.54 -10.12 -2.55
C ALA A 108 1.88 -10.80 -2.89
N VAL A 109 1.89 -11.73 -3.85
CA VAL A 109 3.10 -12.41 -4.33
C VAL A 109 4.08 -11.41 -4.93
N LEU A 110 3.60 -10.48 -5.75
CA LEU A 110 4.44 -9.45 -6.35
C LEU A 110 5.02 -8.51 -5.28
N MET A 111 4.24 -8.13 -4.28
CA MET A 111 4.71 -7.32 -3.14
C MET A 111 5.82 -8.03 -2.36
N CYS A 112 5.66 -9.33 -2.05
CA CYS A 112 6.71 -10.15 -1.43
C CYS A 112 8.00 -10.11 -2.27
N THR A 113 7.88 -10.29 -3.59
CA THR A 113 9.01 -10.28 -4.52
C THR A 113 9.72 -8.93 -4.56
N ILE A 114 8.94 -7.83 -4.64
CA ILE A 114 9.46 -6.46 -4.66
C ILE A 114 10.23 -6.16 -3.38
N VAL A 115 9.66 -6.51 -2.22
CA VAL A 115 10.30 -6.28 -0.91
C VAL A 115 11.56 -7.15 -0.78
N ALA A 116 11.49 -8.43 -1.09
CA ALA A 116 12.64 -9.35 -1.02
C ALA A 116 13.80 -8.88 -1.89
N THR A 117 13.52 -8.51 -3.15
CA THR A 117 14.54 -8.02 -4.10
C THR A 117 15.07 -6.62 -3.78
N GLY A 118 14.39 -5.88 -2.92
CA GLY A 118 14.85 -4.59 -2.40
C GLY A 118 16.06 -4.70 -1.47
N TYR A 119 16.24 -5.82 -0.78
CA TYR A 119 17.39 -6.05 0.11
C TYR A 119 18.72 -6.16 -0.66
N PRO A 120 19.85 -5.72 -0.03
CA PRO A 120 21.14 -5.65 -0.74
C PRO A 120 21.61 -6.98 -1.34
N THR A 121 21.47 -8.08 -0.61
CA THR A 121 21.96 -9.40 -1.03
C THR A 121 21.19 -9.94 -2.24
N PRO A 122 19.85 -10.12 -2.22
CA PRO A 122 19.10 -10.56 -3.38
C PRO A 122 19.24 -9.61 -4.57
N ARG A 123 19.23 -8.29 -4.30
CA ARG A 123 19.39 -7.28 -5.35
C ARG A 123 20.69 -7.43 -6.13
N ARG A 124 21.83 -7.66 -5.42
CA ARG A 124 23.13 -7.86 -6.07
C ARG A 124 23.22 -9.18 -6.83
N ALA A 125 22.53 -10.21 -6.35
CA ALA A 125 22.52 -11.52 -6.99
C ALA A 125 21.68 -11.54 -8.28
N LEU A 126 20.56 -10.80 -8.30
CA LEU A 126 19.58 -10.85 -9.38
C LEU A 126 19.77 -9.78 -10.46
N PHE A 127 20.42 -8.66 -10.13
CA PHE A 127 20.53 -7.52 -11.05
C PHE A 127 21.98 -7.14 -11.33
N ALA A 128 22.35 -7.11 -12.61
CA ALA A 128 23.68 -6.73 -13.04
C ALA A 128 24.03 -5.26 -12.73
N SER A 129 23.02 -4.39 -12.58
CA SER A 129 23.24 -2.98 -12.26
C SER A 129 22.09 -2.37 -11.45
N THR A 130 22.41 -1.29 -10.73
CA THR A 130 21.39 -0.49 -10.02
C THR A 130 20.37 0.13 -10.99
N ALA A 131 20.75 0.41 -12.21
CA ALA A 131 19.84 0.94 -13.23
C ALA A 131 18.81 -0.11 -13.65
N GLN A 132 19.26 -1.36 -13.88
CA GLN A 132 18.39 -2.50 -14.18
C GLN A 132 17.43 -2.75 -13.02
N PHE A 133 17.93 -2.81 -11.77
CA PHE A 133 17.09 -2.97 -10.58
C PHE A 133 16.00 -1.89 -10.53
N ARG A 134 16.35 -0.62 -10.67
CA ARG A 134 15.36 0.48 -10.60
C ARG A 134 14.29 0.37 -11.68
N ARG A 135 14.67 -0.03 -12.89
CA ARG A 135 13.72 -0.22 -14.00
C ARG A 135 12.74 -1.34 -13.67
N VAL A 136 13.24 -2.53 -13.31
CA VAL A 136 12.41 -3.69 -12.99
C VAL A 136 11.53 -3.42 -11.78
N HIS A 137 12.11 -2.86 -10.71
CA HIS A 137 11.38 -2.50 -9.50
C HIS A 137 10.28 -1.47 -9.77
N GLY A 138 10.53 -0.48 -10.62
CA GLY A 138 9.53 0.52 -11.02
C GLY A 138 8.39 -0.09 -11.82
N ILE A 139 8.69 -0.96 -12.80
CA ILE A 139 7.68 -1.68 -13.59
C ILE A 139 6.83 -2.57 -12.66
N ALA A 140 7.49 -3.32 -11.78
CA ALA A 140 6.82 -4.18 -10.82
C ALA A 140 5.91 -3.38 -9.87
N GLY A 141 6.34 -2.18 -9.45
CA GLY A 141 5.51 -1.27 -8.65
C GLY A 141 4.25 -0.81 -9.39
N VAL A 142 4.35 -0.47 -10.67
CA VAL A 142 3.18 -0.10 -11.50
C VAL A 142 2.22 -1.28 -11.66
N LEU A 143 2.75 -2.49 -11.95
CA LEU A 143 1.95 -3.70 -12.04
C LEU A 143 1.25 -4.02 -10.71
N LEU A 144 1.98 -3.92 -9.59
CA LEU A 144 1.41 -4.07 -8.24
C LEU A 144 0.22 -3.15 -8.03
N THR A 145 0.37 -1.88 -8.39
CA THR A 145 -0.69 -0.88 -8.23
C THR A 145 -1.92 -1.21 -9.08
N GLY A 146 -1.71 -1.66 -10.31
CA GLY A 146 -2.78 -2.11 -11.20
C GLY A 146 -3.54 -3.34 -10.65
N LEU A 147 -2.81 -4.32 -10.12
CA LEU A 147 -3.40 -5.51 -9.50
C LEU A 147 -4.22 -5.16 -8.25
N ILE A 148 -3.72 -4.25 -7.39
CA ILE A 148 -4.45 -3.77 -6.22
C ILE A 148 -5.72 -3.02 -6.67
N ALA A 149 -5.62 -2.14 -7.67
CA ALA A 149 -6.76 -1.40 -8.19
C ALA A 149 -7.84 -2.35 -8.71
N TRP A 150 -7.45 -3.38 -9.46
CA TRP A 150 -8.37 -4.39 -9.94
C TRP A 150 -9.00 -5.21 -8.81
N HIS A 151 -8.20 -5.66 -7.85
CA HIS A 151 -8.68 -6.41 -6.68
C HIS A 151 -9.74 -5.62 -5.92
N VAL A 152 -9.45 -4.39 -5.55
CA VAL A 152 -10.35 -3.56 -4.75
C VAL A 152 -11.59 -3.11 -5.53
N ALA A 153 -11.43 -2.66 -6.77
CA ALA A 153 -12.57 -2.25 -7.60
C ALA A 153 -13.46 -3.43 -8.01
N GLY A 154 -12.87 -4.59 -8.25
CA GLY A 154 -13.58 -5.81 -8.65
C GLY A 154 -14.34 -6.46 -7.49
N SER A 155 -13.86 -6.32 -6.24
CA SER A 155 -14.57 -6.82 -5.06
C SER A 155 -15.86 -6.04 -4.78
N ALA A 156 -15.90 -4.76 -5.10
CA ALA A 156 -17.00 -3.81 -4.89
C ALA A 156 -17.53 -3.75 -3.44
N LEU A 157 -16.85 -4.38 -2.48
CA LEU A 157 -17.36 -4.56 -1.11
C LEU A 157 -17.64 -3.24 -0.39
N TYR A 158 -16.74 -2.26 -0.52
CA TYR A 158 -16.88 -0.92 0.08
C TYR A 158 -16.92 0.19 -0.97
N LEU A 159 -16.73 -0.18 -2.23
CA LEU A 159 -16.77 0.70 -3.40
C LEU A 159 -17.98 0.34 -4.27
N ASP A 160 -19.15 0.46 -3.69
CA ASP A 160 -20.44 0.05 -4.25
C ASP A 160 -20.90 0.88 -5.45
N THR A 161 -20.35 2.10 -5.63
CA THR A 161 -20.69 2.97 -6.75
C THR A 161 -19.53 3.10 -7.74
N ARG A 162 -19.85 3.26 -9.02
CA ARG A 162 -18.84 3.52 -10.07
C ARG A 162 -18.04 4.79 -9.80
N PHE A 163 -18.65 5.79 -9.17
CA PHE A 163 -17.96 7.01 -8.75
C PHE A 163 -16.82 6.71 -7.76
N LYS A 164 -17.11 5.94 -6.70
CA LYS A 164 -16.09 5.54 -5.69
C LYS A 164 -15.00 4.67 -6.30
N GLN A 165 -15.36 3.69 -7.14
CA GLN A 165 -14.41 2.84 -7.85
C GLN A 165 -13.49 3.69 -8.71
N THR A 166 -14.04 4.61 -9.51
CA THR A 166 -13.27 5.50 -10.38
C THR A 166 -12.33 6.40 -9.56
N LEU A 167 -12.85 7.02 -8.49
CA LEU A 167 -12.04 7.88 -7.61
C LEU A 167 -10.88 7.10 -6.97
N PHE A 168 -11.14 5.87 -6.51
CA PHE A 168 -10.14 5.00 -5.92
C PHE A 168 -9.06 4.60 -6.95
N VAL A 169 -9.46 4.19 -8.15
CA VAL A 169 -8.52 3.84 -9.23
C VAL A 169 -7.68 5.05 -9.64
N ILE A 170 -8.29 6.24 -9.76
CA ILE A 170 -7.56 7.48 -10.05
C ILE A 170 -6.54 7.78 -8.94
N ALA A 171 -6.93 7.64 -7.67
CA ALA A 171 -6.02 7.87 -6.55
C ALA A 171 -4.87 6.85 -6.53
N LEU A 172 -5.16 5.57 -6.75
CA LEU A 172 -4.19 4.49 -6.68
C LEU A 172 -3.23 4.46 -7.89
N VAL A 173 -3.72 4.77 -9.08
CA VAL A 173 -2.93 4.71 -10.33
C VAL A 173 -2.50 6.11 -10.78
N GLY A 174 -3.40 7.06 -10.75
CA GLY A 174 -3.16 8.42 -11.28
C GLY A 174 -2.16 9.22 -10.45
N LEU A 175 -2.26 9.17 -9.12
CA LEU A 175 -1.32 9.90 -8.24
C LEU A 175 0.12 9.37 -8.37
N PRO A 176 0.40 8.05 -8.32
CA PRO A 176 1.72 7.53 -8.59
C PRO A 176 2.28 7.95 -9.96
N LEU A 177 1.48 7.86 -11.02
CA LEU A 177 1.92 8.28 -12.36
C LEU A 177 2.28 9.76 -12.43
N LEU A 178 1.48 10.64 -11.81
CA LEU A 178 1.79 12.07 -11.71
C LEU A 178 3.09 12.33 -10.94
N MET A 179 3.36 11.55 -9.89
CA MET A 179 4.56 11.69 -9.09
C MET A 179 5.81 11.16 -9.81
N ILE A 180 5.70 10.06 -10.56
CA ILE A 180 6.78 9.57 -11.43
C ILE A 180 7.16 10.65 -12.45
N ARG A 181 6.18 11.30 -13.08
CA ARG A 181 6.42 12.41 -14.00
C ARG A 181 7.17 13.56 -13.33
N ARG A 182 6.82 13.93 -12.09
CA ARG A 182 7.53 14.97 -11.32
C ARG A 182 8.93 14.57 -10.89
N ALA A 183 9.18 13.28 -10.65
CA ALA A 183 10.50 12.78 -10.26
C ALA A 183 11.51 12.80 -11.44
N VAL A 184 11.03 12.84 -12.68
CA VAL A 184 11.87 12.95 -13.89
C VAL A 184 12.31 14.40 -14.13
N LEU A 185 11.58 15.40 -13.62
CA LEU A 185 11.95 16.81 -13.78
C LEU A 185 13.09 17.19 -12.82
N PRO A 186 14.11 17.93 -13.28
CA PRO A 186 15.21 18.39 -12.42
C PRO A 186 14.66 19.28 -11.29
N ARG A 187 14.94 18.93 -10.03
CA ARG A 187 14.67 19.80 -8.89
C ARG A 187 15.93 20.56 -8.51
N PRO A 188 15.82 21.87 -8.19
CA PRO A 188 16.95 22.59 -7.62
C PRO A 188 17.41 21.93 -6.32
N VAL A 189 18.72 21.74 -6.19
CA VAL A 189 19.34 21.19 -4.98
C VAL A 189 19.31 22.28 -3.91
N THR A 190 18.38 22.17 -2.97
CA THR A 190 18.38 23.01 -1.76
C THR A 190 19.14 22.29 -0.66
N ALA A 191 20.03 23.01 0.05
CA ALA A 191 20.75 22.49 1.21
C ALA A 191 19.73 22.12 2.30
N ALA A 192 19.80 20.87 2.76
CA ALA A 192 18.81 20.36 3.69
C ALA A 192 19.42 20.05 5.08
N PRO A 193 18.60 20.11 6.15
CA PRO A 193 19.03 19.80 7.51
C PRO A 193 19.52 18.35 7.66
N ARG A 194 20.42 18.15 8.60
CA ARG A 194 20.95 16.81 8.95
C ARG A 194 19.90 16.03 9.74
N LEU A 195 19.43 14.90 9.17
CA LEU A 195 18.48 13.99 9.84
C LEU A 195 19.21 12.77 10.41
N GLU A 196 18.94 12.42 11.67
CA GLU A 196 19.56 11.28 12.33
C GLU A 196 18.83 9.94 12.08
N PRO A 197 19.53 8.77 12.20
CA PRO A 197 18.91 7.45 12.05
C PRO A 197 17.71 7.19 12.99
N ALA A 198 17.76 7.75 14.21
CA ALA A 198 16.67 7.69 15.17
C ALA A 198 15.38 8.33 14.64
N GLN A 199 15.47 9.32 13.78
CA GLN A 199 14.32 10.00 13.18
C GLN A 199 13.57 9.08 12.21
N THR A 200 14.29 8.28 11.40
CA THR A 200 13.65 7.31 10.50
C THR A 200 12.82 6.28 11.27
N ARG A 201 13.33 5.80 12.41
CA ARG A 201 12.61 4.85 13.26
C ARG A 201 11.35 5.47 13.84
N ARG A 202 11.43 6.72 14.33
CA ARG A 202 10.27 7.46 14.85
C ARG A 202 9.21 7.66 13.77
N GLU A 203 9.60 8.13 12.59
CA GLU A 203 8.67 8.31 11.47
C GLU A 203 7.97 7.01 11.07
N THR A 204 8.71 5.89 11.01
CA THR A 204 8.10 4.57 10.74
C THR A 204 7.13 4.17 11.85
N GLN A 205 7.47 4.41 13.12
CA GLN A 205 6.56 4.13 14.24
C GLN A 205 5.31 4.97 14.19
N TYR A 206 5.41 6.28 13.89
CA TYR A 206 4.23 7.13 13.71
C TYR A 206 3.35 6.66 12.55
N LEU A 207 3.94 6.28 11.42
CA LEU A 207 3.21 5.73 10.28
C LEU A 207 2.50 4.42 10.64
N ALA A 208 3.18 3.52 11.34
CA ALA A 208 2.60 2.26 11.79
C ALA A 208 1.45 2.50 12.78
N THR A 209 1.65 3.36 13.79
CA THR A 209 0.61 3.70 14.77
C THR A 209 -0.60 4.35 14.09
N ALA A 210 -0.37 5.30 13.19
CA ALA A 210 -1.45 5.94 12.43
C ALA A 210 -2.20 4.93 11.56
N ALA A 211 -1.51 4.02 10.89
CA ALA A 211 -2.11 2.99 10.07
C ALA A 211 -3.04 2.07 10.88
N VAL A 212 -2.54 1.55 12.01
CA VAL A 212 -3.33 0.70 12.93
C VAL A 212 -4.50 1.48 13.52
N SER A 213 -4.27 2.73 13.97
CA SER A 213 -5.35 3.56 14.54
C SER A 213 -6.46 3.81 13.51
N ILE A 214 -6.12 4.10 12.26
CA ILE A 214 -7.10 4.32 11.20
C ILE A 214 -7.91 3.04 10.93
N ALA A 215 -7.25 1.87 10.87
CA ALA A 215 -7.92 0.60 10.68
C ALA A 215 -8.90 0.28 11.82
N VAL A 216 -8.48 0.49 13.08
CA VAL A 216 -9.32 0.28 14.26
C VAL A 216 -10.50 1.25 14.26
N VAL A 217 -10.26 2.55 14.06
CA VAL A 217 -11.31 3.57 13.99
C VAL A 217 -12.30 3.25 12.87
N PHE A 218 -11.80 2.86 11.68
CA PHE A 218 -12.66 2.43 10.58
C PHE A 218 -13.57 1.27 11.00
N ALA A 219 -13.01 0.19 11.57
CA ALA A 219 -13.77 -0.97 11.99
C ALA A 219 -14.81 -0.63 13.06
N VAL A 220 -14.44 0.18 14.07
CA VAL A 220 -15.34 0.60 15.15
C VAL A 220 -16.47 1.48 14.62
N LEU A 221 -16.15 2.52 13.85
CA LEU A 221 -17.17 3.40 13.29
C LEU A 221 -18.09 2.64 12.36
N ARG A 222 -17.53 1.79 11.50
CA ARG A 222 -18.32 0.96 10.59
C ARG A 222 -19.32 0.11 11.35
N ASN A 223 -18.87 -0.57 12.41
CA ASN A 223 -19.71 -1.42 13.25
C ASN A 223 -20.80 -0.61 14.01
N MET A 224 -20.45 0.56 14.54
CA MET A 224 -21.42 1.45 15.23
C MET A 224 -22.52 1.97 14.31
N PHE A 225 -22.18 2.37 13.07
CA PHE A 225 -23.16 2.91 12.11
C PHE A 225 -24.00 1.84 11.42
N THR A 226 -23.60 0.60 11.51
CA THR A 226 -24.28 -0.51 10.80
C THR A 226 -25.17 -1.33 11.72
N GLY A 227 -25.21 -1.01 13.04
CA GLY A 227 -26.03 -1.74 14.01
C GLY A 227 -25.63 -3.19 14.11
N GLY A 228 -24.33 -3.48 14.08
CA GLY A 228 -23.76 -4.83 14.09
C GLY A 228 -24.31 -5.69 15.22
N TRP A 229 -25.22 -6.55 14.88
CA TRP A 229 -25.77 -7.66 15.65
C TRP A 229 -25.64 -8.92 14.83
#